data_8c8a3891599b9072fae6da8246d2d90b
#
_entry.id   8c8a3891599b9072fae6da8246d2d90b
#
_cell.length_a   1.000
_cell.length_b   1.000
_cell.length_c   1.000
_cell.angle_alpha   90.00
_cell.angle_beta   90.00
_cell.angle_gamma   90.00
#
_symmetry.space_group_name_H-M   'P 1'
#
loop_
_entity.id
_entity.type
_entity.pdbx_description
1 polymer ?
#
loop_
_entity_poly.entity_id
_entity_poly.type
_entity_poly.pdbx_seq_one_letter_code
_entity_poly.pdbx_strand_id
1 'polypeptide(L)'
;SGFDLPFVWNTSGYETVETLHAIAPVADVFLADFKYVDSNLARKLSHASDYPAVALDALDAMVEIAGEPCFDGYHGRLRMTHGVVVRHLLLPGHVSESCAAVELLHKRYGDNVLLSLMNQYTPVMEASSAAAQKYPELLRAPSSEEYEQLLDFADSLGIEDYFWQEGGAIDESFIPAFDFTGV
;
A
#
# COMPACT_ATOMS: atom_id res chain seq x y z
N SER A 1 32.17 -2.26 1.46
CA SER A 1 31.73 -1.02 0.83
C SER A 1 30.95 -0.23 1.86
N GLY A 2 31.31 1.04 2.14
CA GLY A 2 30.76 1.81 3.24
C GLY A 2 29.40 2.45 2.94
N PHE A 3 28.45 1.74 2.34
CA PHE A 3 27.08 2.18 2.20
C PHE A 3 26.29 1.61 3.38
N ASP A 4 25.86 2.49 4.29
CA ASP A 4 25.25 2.15 5.58
C ASP A 4 23.76 2.53 5.64
N LEU A 5 23.09 2.56 4.48
CA LEU A 5 21.66 2.83 4.39
C LEU A 5 20.93 1.54 3.98
N PRO A 6 19.78 1.24 4.61
CA PRO A 6 18.96 0.11 4.21
C PRO A 6 18.44 0.29 2.79
N PHE A 7 18.39 -0.81 2.05
CA PHE A 7 17.85 -0.84 0.70
C PHE A 7 16.35 -1.12 0.74
N VAL A 8 15.55 -0.17 0.26
CA VAL A 8 14.10 -0.29 0.25
C VAL A 8 13.62 -0.77 -1.12
N TRP A 9 12.97 -1.93 -1.16
CA TRP A 9 12.30 -2.44 -2.34
C TRP A 9 10.84 -1.95 -2.37
N ASN A 10 10.54 -1.01 -3.26
CA ASN A 10 9.19 -0.46 -3.44
C ASN A 10 8.44 -1.22 -4.54
N THR A 11 7.27 -1.77 -4.22
CA THR A 11 6.56 -2.70 -5.09
C THR A 11 5.04 -2.52 -5.03
N SER A 12 4.37 -2.92 -6.10
CA SER A 12 2.90 -3.00 -6.16
C SER A 12 2.30 -4.20 -5.40
N GLY A 13 3.15 -5.07 -4.84
CA GLY A 13 2.72 -6.31 -4.19
C GLY A 13 2.33 -7.44 -5.16
N TYR A 14 2.58 -7.29 -6.45
CA TYR A 14 2.16 -8.25 -7.49
C TYR A 14 3.36 -8.93 -8.15
N GLU A 15 4.28 -9.40 -7.32
CA GLU A 15 5.49 -10.12 -7.71
C GLU A 15 5.34 -11.62 -7.47
N THR A 16 6.12 -12.41 -8.21
CA THR A 16 6.25 -13.84 -7.90
C THR A 16 7.20 -14.05 -6.73
N VAL A 17 6.97 -15.11 -5.97
CA VAL A 17 7.82 -15.51 -4.83
C VAL A 17 9.27 -15.73 -5.28
N GLU A 18 9.50 -16.27 -6.47
CA GLU A 18 10.84 -16.46 -7.04
C GLU A 18 11.58 -15.14 -7.25
N THR A 19 10.86 -14.09 -7.72
CA THR A 19 11.43 -12.74 -7.88
C THR A 19 11.86 -12.18 -6.51
N LEU A 20 11.03 -12.35 -5.49
CA LEU A 20 11.33 -11.86 -4.14
C LEU A 20 12.55 -12.57 -3.55
N HIS A 21 12.67 -13.89 -3.70
CA HIS A 21 13.87 -14.61 -3.27
C HIS A 21 15.12 -14.19 -4.04
N ALA A 22 14.99 -13.83 -5.32
CA ALA A 22 16.13 -13.37 -6.11
C ALA A 22 16.68 -12.00 -5.64
N ILE A 23 15.81 -11.11 -5.10
CA ILE A 23 16.22 -9.81 -4.57
C ILE A 23 16.52 -9.81 -3.07
N ALA A 24 16.18 -10.89 -2.36
CA ALA A 24 16.42 -11.04 -0.92
C ALA A 24 17.85 -10.66 -0.46
N PRO A 25 18.94 -10.95 -1.23
CA PRO A 25 20.28 -10.57 -0.80
C PRO A 25 20.56 -9.07 -0.75
N VAL A 26 19.68 -8.23 -1.30
CA VAL A 26 19.87 -6.77 -1.40
C VAL A 26 18.72 -5.96 -0.83
N ALA A 27 17.57 -6.55 -0.58
CA ALA A 27 16.42 -5.85 -0.02
C ALA A 27 16.41 -5.99 1.51
N ASP A 28 16.55 -4.86 2.20
CA ASP A 28 16.47 -4.81 3.66
C ASP A 28 15.03 -4.53 4.12
N VAL A 29 14.33 -3.65 3.41
CA VAL A 29 12.95 -3.23 3.71
C VAL A 29 12.08 -3.41 2.47
N PHE A 30 10.94 -4.06 2.62
CA PHE A 30 9.91 -4.10 1.58
C PHE A 30 8.84 -3.05 1.85
N LEU A 31 8.54 -2.23 0.84
CA LEU A 31 7.46 -1.25 0.85
C LEU A 31 6.44 -1.69 -0.19
N ALA A 32 5.48 -2.50 0.22
CA ALA A 32 4.54 -3.19 -0.66
C ALA A 32 3.14 -2.59 -0.62
N ASP A 33 2.47 -2.51 -1.75
CA ASP A 33 1.05 -2.18 -1.79
C ASP A 33 0.20 -3.43 -1.57
N PHE A 34 -0.88 -3.31 -0.79
CA PHE A 34 -1.99 -4.26 -0.76
C PHE A 34 -3.28 -3.53 -1.13
N LYS A 35 -3.74 -3.71 -2.37
CA LYS A 35 -4.76 -2.85 -2.98
C LYS A 35 -6.18 -3.35 -2.82
N TYR A 36 -6.40 -4.67 -2.88
CA TYR A 36 -7.72 -5.29 -2.92
C TYR A 36 -7.76 -6.60 -2.14
N VAL A 37 -8.88 -6.86 -1.48
CA VAL A 37 -9.27 -8.16 -0.94
C VAL A 37 -10.26 -8.85 -1.88
N ASP A 38 -11.18 -8.07 -2.50
CA ASP A 38 -12.17 -8.61 -3.42
C ASP A 38 -11.58 -8.79 -4.83
N SER A 39 -11.49 -10.04 -5.27
CA SER A 39 -11.05 -10.41 -6.63
C SER A 39 -11.89 -9.78 -7.74
N ASN A 40 -13.19 -9.51 -7.50
CA ASN A 40 -14.03 -8.84 -8.48
C ASN A 40 -13.69 -7.35 -8.60
N LEU A 41 -13.38 -6.69 -7.47
CA LEU A 41 -12.92 -5.31 -7.48
C LEU A 41 -11.55 -5.21 -8.16
N ALA A 42 -10.61 -6.10 -7.83
CA ALA A 42 -9.30 -6.19 -8.46
C ALA A 42 -9.41 -6.39 -9.99
N ARG A 43 -10.30 -7.29 -10.43
CA ARG A 43 -10.60 -7.48 -11.86
C ARG A 43 -11.17 -6.23 -12.51
N LYS A 44 -12.10 -5.54 -11.83
CA LYS A 44 -12.78 -4.35 -12.37
C LYS A 44 -11.84 -3.17 -12.52
N LEU A 45 -10.99 -2.90 -11.52
CA LEU A 45 -10.18 -1.69 -11.45
C LEU A 45 -8.76 -1.89 -12.00
N SER A 46 -8.21 -3.11 -11.92
CA SER A 46 -6.82 -3.40 -12.30
C SER A 46 -6.66 -4.56 -13.29
N HIS A 47 -7.77 -5.16 -13.77
CA HIS A 47 -7.77 -6.34 -14.65
C HIS A 47 -7.00 -7.56 -14.12
N ALA A 48 -6.80 -7.65 -12.81
CA ALA A 48 -6.02 -8.67 -12.11
C ALA A 48 -6.90 -9.37 -11.04
N SER A 49 -7.72 -10.33 -11.47
CA SER A 49 -8.66 -11.02 -10.55
C SER A 49 -7.95 -11.89 -9.50
N ASP A 50 -6.71 -12.26 -9.73
CA ASP A 50 -5.84 -13.05 -8.86
C ASP A 50 -4.97 -12.18 -7.94
N TYR A 51 -5.04 -10.83 -8.07
CA TYR A 51 -4.25 -9.91 -7.27
C TYR A 51 -4.26 -10.21 -5.76
N PRO A 52 -5.42 -10.43 -5.11
CA PRO A 52 -5.43 -10.67 -3.66
C PRO A 52 -4.61 -11.91 -3.26
N ALA A 53 -4.71 -12.99 -4.03
CA ALA A 53 -3.97 -14.20 -3.75
C ALA A 53 -2.47 -14.01 -3.99
N VAL A 54 -2.09 -13.46 -5.15
CA VAL A 54 -0.68 -13.20 -5.50
C VAL A 54 -0.04 -12.23 -4.52
N ALA A 55 -0.76 -11.17 -4.12
CA ALA A 55 -0.24 -10.18 -3.16
C ALA A 55 -0.05 -10.78 -1.76
N LEU A 56 -0.91 -11.69 -1.31
CA LEU A 56 -0.72 -12.39 -0.04
C LEU A 56 0.47 -13.35 -0.08
N ASP A 57 0.61 -14.12 -1.16
CA ASP A 57 1.77 -15.00 -1.34
C ASP A 57 3.08 -14.19 -1.38
N ALA A 58 3.06 -13.03 -2.04
CA ALA A 58 4.20 -12.11 -2.07
C ALA A 58 4.50 -11.52 -0.68
N LEU A 59 3.49 -11.08 0.07
CA LEU A 59 3.68 -10.56 1.43
C LEU A 59 4.20 -11.64 2.40
N ASP A 60 3.73 -12.89 2.29
CA ASP A 60 4.26 -14.01 3.08
C ASP A 60 5.76 -14.17 2.84
N ALA A 61 6.18 -14.17 1.58
CA ALA A 61 7.60 -14.27 1.22
C ALA A 61 8.41 -13.05 1.70
N MET A 62 7.87 -11.84 1.60
CA MET A 62 8.54 -10.63 2.10
C MET A 62 8.75 -10.67 3.61
N VAL A 63 7.74 -11.11 4.37
CA VAL A 63 7.84 -11.27 5.83
C VAL A 63 8.84 -12.36 6.20
N GLU A 64 8.88 -13.48 5.46
CA GLU A 64 9.88 -14.53 5.67
C GLU A 64 11.32 -14.01 5.40
N ILE A 65 11.52 -13.21 4.36
CA ILE A 65 12.82 -12.68 3.95
C ILE A 65 13.30 -11.59 4.92
N ALA A 66 12.46 -10.58 5.23
CA ALA A 66 12.86 -9.41 5.99
C ALA A 66 12.75 -9.60 7.52
N GLY A 67 11.93 -10.55 7.99
CA GLY A 67 11.67 -10.76 9.41
C GLY A 67 10.84 -9.65 10.05
N GLU A 68 10.89 -9.60 11.40
CA GLU A 68 10.19 -8.57 12.18
C GLU A 68 10.73 -7.17 11.91
N PRO A 69 9.88 -6.12 12.00
CA PRO A 69 10.32 -4.74 11.84
C PRO A 69 11.42 -4.36 12.84
N CYS A 70 12.57 -3.91 12.35
CA CYS A 70 13.70 -3.47 13.14
C CYS A 70 14.04 -2.02 12.87
N PHE A 71 14.44 -1.30 13.92
CA PHE A 71 14.76 0.11 13.85
C PHE A 71 16.11 0.42 14.52
N ASP A 72 16.81 1.43 14.01
CA ASP A 72 17.96 2.04 14.67
C ASP A 72 17.82 3.56 14.81
N GLY A 73 18.71 4.16 15.58
CA GLY A 73 18.83 5.61 15.70
C GLY A 73 19.76 6.17 14.63
N TYR A 74 19.26 7.00 13.73
CA TYR A 74 20.05 7.66 12.70
C TYR A 74 19.79 9.18 12.71
N HIS A 75 20.84 9.97 13.01
CA HIS A 75 20.73 11.44 13.11
C HIS A 75 19.61 11.95 14.03
N GLY A 76 19.35 11.25 15.15
CA GLY A 76 18.33 11.63 16.13
C GLY A 76 16.89 11.26 15.71
N ARG A 77 16.72 10.44 14.66
CA ARG A 77 15.44 9.89 14.21
C ARG A 77 15.49 8.37 14.21
N LEU A 78 14.34 7.73 14.35
CA LEU A 78 14.21 6.30 14.12
C LEU A 78 14.25 6.03 12.61
N ARG A 79 15.03 5.02 12.23
CA ARG A 79 15.14 4.54 10.86
C ARG A 79 14.85 3.04 10.87
N MET A 80 13.93 2.60 10.02
CA MET A 80 13.69 1.19 9.80
C MET A 80 14.89 0.58 9.07
N THR A 81 15.40 -0.52 9.58
CA THR A 81 16.57 -1.22 9.02
C THR A 81 16.19 -2.52 8.33
N HIS A 82 15.15 -3.19 8.80
CA HIS A 82 14.59 -4.42 8.22
C HIS A 82 13.09 -4.46 8.42
N GLY A 83 12.39 -5.22 7.59
CA GLY A 83 10.97 -5.53 7.76
C GLY A 83 10.11 -5.16 6.56
N VAL A 84 8.80 -5.22 6.76
CA VAL A 84 7.79 -4.98 5.72
C VAL A 84 6.87 -3.84 6.14
N VAL A 85 6.69 -2.86 5.25
CA VAL A 85 5.66 -1.84 5.34
C VAL A 85 4.61 -2.13 4.27
N VAL A 86 3.37 -2.36 4.68
CA VAL A 86 2.26 -2.59 3.76
C VAL A 86 1.45 -1.32 3.61
N ARG A 87 1.42 -0.79 2.40
CA ARG A 87 0.62 0.39 2.06
C ARG A 87 -0.76 -0.03 1.56
N HIS A 88 -1.78 0.61 2.09
CA HIS A 88 -3.14 0.49 1.59
C HIS A 88 -3.71 1.86 1.24
N LEU A 89 -4.14 2.03 -0.02
CA LEU A 89 -4.74 3.27 -0.50
C LEU A 89 -6.26 3.17 -0.43
N LEU A 90 -6.88 4.02 0.37
CA LEU A 90 -8.33 4.17 0.39
C LEU A 90 -8.82 4.71 -0.95
N LEU A 91 -9.71 3.96 -1.60
CA LEU A 91 -10.44 4.43 -2.77
C LEU A 91 -11.80 5.02 -2.36
N PRO A 92 -12.23 6.14 -2.98
CA PRO A 92 -13.50 6.76 -2.65
C PRO A 92 -14.68 5.80 -2.90
N GLY A 93 -15.60 5.70 -1.95
CA GLY A 93 -16.74 4.78 -2.01
C GLY A 93 -16.41 3.34 -1.63
N HIS A 94 -15.17 3.01 -1.26
CA HIS A 94 -14.72 1.65 -0.96
C HIS A 94 -14.20 1.45 0.46
N VAL A 95 -14.72 2.19 1.46
CA VAL A 95 -14.28 2.10 2.86
C VAL A 95 -14.40 0.68 3.41
N SER A 96 -15.49 -0.04 3.11
CA SER A 96 -15.68 -1.43 3.58
C SER A 96 -14.63 -2.40 3.03
N GLU A 97 -14.16 -2.18 1.80
CA GLU A 97 -13.06 -2.95 1.20
C GLU A 97 -11.75 -2.65 1.93
N SER A 98 -11.49 -1.37 2.23
CA SER A 98 -10.31 -0.96 2.98
C SER A 98 -10.32 -1.52 4.41
N CYS A 99 -11.46 -1.50 5.10
CA CYS A 99 -11.60 -2.14 6.41
C CYS A 99 -11.32 -3.65 6.34
N ALA A 100 -11.84 -4.34 5.31
CA ALA A 100 -11.56 -5.76 5.12
C ALA A 100 -10.08 -6.03 4.85
N ALA A 101 -9.39 -5.15 4.11
CA ALA A 101 -7.95 -5.26 3.87
C ALA A 101 -7.16 -5.10 5.18
N VAL A 102 -7.46 -4.08 5.99
CA VAL A 102 -6.81 -3.83 7.28
C VAL A 102 -7.04 -5.01 8.24
N GLU A 103 -8.27 -5.50 8.34
CA GLU A 103 -8.60 -6.65 9.19
C GLU A 103 -7.84 -7.92 8.76
N LEU A 104 -7.79 -8.19 7.44
CA LEU A 104 -7.07 -9.34 6.88
C LEU A 104 -5.57 -9.27 7.19
N LEU A 105 -4.95 -8.11 6.93
CA LEU A 105 -3.52 -7.90 7.16
C LEU A 105 -3.17 -8.02 8.64
N HIS A 106 -3.95 -7.39 9.52
CA HIS A 106 -3.75 -7.47 10.96
C HIS A 106 -3.91 -8.89 11.50
N LYS A 107 -4.95 -9.62 11.09
CA LYS A 107 -5.16 -11.02 11.49
C LYS A 107 -4.05 -11.97 11.00
N ARG A 108 -3.49 -11.69 9.82
CA ARG A 108 -2.48 -12.58 9.22
C ARG A 108 -1.07 -12.30 9.74
N TYR A 109 -0.71 -11.03 9.89
CA TYR A 109 0.67 -10.62 10.17
C TYR A 109 0.87 -9.99 11.54
N GLY A 110 -0.17 -9.42 12.16
CA GLY A 110 -0.04 -8.68 13.42
C GLY A 110 1.07 -7.63 13.33
N ASP A 111 1.98 -7.66 14.30
CA ASP A 111 3.10 -6.72 14.42
C ASP A 111 4.30 -7.06 13.51
N ASN A 112 4.22 -8.14 12.72
CA ASN A 112 5.28 -8.50 11.77
C ASN A 112 5.31 -7.58 10.53
N VAL A 113 4.30 -6.74 10.36
CA VAL A 113 4.27 -5.71 9.32
C VAL A 113 3.82 -4.38 9.92
N LEU A 114 4.29 -3.28 9.33
CA LEU A 114 3.75 -1.95 9.62
C LEU A 114 2.73 -1.60 8.54
N LEU A 115 1.58 -1.07 8.96
CA LEU A 115 0.57 -0.61 8.02
C LEU A 115 0.79 0.88 7.69
N SER A 116 0.54 1.25 6.44
CA SER A 116 0.49 2.64 5.99
C SER A 116 -0.84 2.88 5.29
N LEU A 117 -1.75 3.55 6.00
CA LEU A 117 -3.09 3.85 5.51
C LEU A 117 -3.08 5.20 4.80
N MET A 118 -3.33 5.20 3.48
CA MET A 118 -3.20 6.39 2.65
C MET A 118 -4.56 6.83 2.12
N ASN A 119 -4.79 8.15 2.07
CA ASN A 119 -5.97 8.79 1.48
C ASN A 119 -5.64 9.64 0.23
N GLN A 120 -4.43 9.49 -0.30
CA GLN A 120 -3.87 10.33 -1.36
C GLN A 120 -4.35 9.93 -2.76
N TYR A 121 -5.52 9.30 -2.88
CA TYR A 121 -6.09 9.02 -4.20
C TYR A 121 -6.39 10.33 -4.93
N THR A 122 -5.80 10.50 -6.11
CA THR A 122 -6.06 11.63 -7.02
C THR A 122 -6.81 11.12 -8.24
N PRO A 123 -8.00 11.69 -8.55
CA PRO A 123 -8.73 11.35 -9.76
C PRO A 123 -7.92 11.71 -11.00
N VAL A 124 -7.60 10.71 -11.84
CA VAL A 124 -6.86 10.91 -13.09
C VAL A 124 -7.74 10.64 -14.34
N MET A 125 -8.98 10.19 -14.12
CA MET A 125 -9.90 9.90 -15.21
C MET A 125 -10.60 11.17 -15.72
N GLU A 126 -10.67 11.30 -17.03
CA GLU A 126 -11.54 12.33 -17.65
C GLU A 126 -13.02 12.00 -17.38
N ALA A 127 -13.78 13.00 -16.92
CA ALA A 127 -15.20 12.84 -16.60
C ALA A 127 -16.07 12.35 -17.79
N SER A 128 -15.63 12.63 -19.03
CA SER A 128 -16.27 12.20 -20.27
C SER A 128 -15.95 10.75 -20.67
N SER A 129 -15.00 10.10 -20.01
CA SER A 129 -14.53 8.76 -20.38
C SER A 129 -15.58 7.67 -20.07
N ALA A 130 -15.53 6.56 -20.80
CA ALA A 130 -16.34 5.38 -20.51
C ALA A 130 -16.04 4.78 -19.13
N ALA A 131 -14.80 4.89 -18.67
CA ALA A 131 -14.39 4.46 -17.33
C ALA A 131 -15.06 5.32 -16.24
N ALA A 132 -15.11 6.64 -16.42
CA ALA A 132 -15.78 7.56 -15.50
C ALA A 132 -17.30 7.30 -15.40
N GLN A 133 -17.94 6.95 -16.50
CA GLN A 133 -19.37 6.55 -16.50
C GLN A 133 -19.60 5.24 -15.73
N LYS A 134 -18.63 4.34 -15.75
CA LYS A 134 -18.72 3.04 -15.10
C LYS A 134 -18.36 3.08 -13.61
N TYR A 135 -17.44 3.98 -13.23
CA TYR A 135 -16.90 4.13 -11.88
C TYR A 135 -16.93 5.61 -11.46
N PRO A 136 -18.13 6.22 -11.34
CA PRO A 136 -18.25 7.64 -11.04
C PRO A 136 -17.69 8.02 -9.67
N GLU A 137 -17.61 7.09 -8.73
CA GLU A 137 -17.02 7.28 -7.42
C GLU A 137 -15.51 7.63 -7.51
N LEU A 138 -14.80 7.14 -8.53
CA LEU A 138 -13.38 7.40 -8.73
C LEU A 138 -13.08 8.77 -9.39
N LEU A 139 -14.11 9.60 -9.61
CA LEU A 139 -13.95 10.98 -10.09
C LEU A 139 -13.69 11.98 -8.97
N ARG A 140 -13.68 11.55 -7.72
CA ARG A 140 -13.39 12.37 -6.55
C ARG A 140 -12.28 11.75 -5.70
N ALA A 141 -11.68 12.55 -4.83
CA ALA A 141 -10.84 12.03 -3.75
C ALA A 141 -11.73 11.39 -2.66
N PRO A 142 -11.18 10.50 -1.81
CA PRO A 142 -11.85 10.08 -0.58
C PRO A 142 -12.23 11.30 0.27
N SER A 143 -13.37 11.25 0.95
CA SER A 143 -13.73 12.30 1.90
C SER A 143 -13.00 12.11 3.24
N SER A 144 -12.97 13.17 4.06
CA SER A 144 -12.41 13.08 5.42
C SER A 144 -13.16 12.04 6.25
N GLU A 145 -14.49 11.98 6.11
CA GLU A 145 -15.33 11.02 6.83
C GLU A 145 -15.02 9.56 6.41
N GLU A 146 -14.76 9.31 5.12
CA GLU A 146 -14.36 7.98 4.65
C GLU A 146 -13.01 7.58 5.24
N TYR A 147 -12.09 8.53 5.34
CA TYR A 147 -10.78 8.24 5.91
C TYR A 147 -10.84 8.06 7.44
N GLU A 148 -11.57 8.92 8.15
CA GLU A 148 -11.80 8.79 9.59
C GLU A 148 -12.44 7.44 9.93
N GLN A 149 -13.44 6.97 9.16
CA GLN A 149 -14.03 5.65 9.34
C GLN A 149 -13.00 4.51 9.22
N LEU A 150 -12.05 4.62 8.28
CA LEU A 150 -10.98 3.63 8.15
C LEU A 150 -10.03 3.65 9.34
N LEU A 151 -9.64 4.84 9.82
CA LEU A 151 -8.75 4.99 10.98
C LEU A 151 -9.44 4.50 12.26
N ASP A 152 -10.70 4.90 12.51
CA ASP A 152 -11.49 4.42 13.66
C ASP A 152 -11.62 2.89 13.65
N PHE A 153 -11.77 2.30 12.46
CA PHE A 153 -11.81 0.85 12.32
C PHE A 153 -10.47 0.20 12.68
N ALA A 154 -9.35 0.74 12.22
CA ALA A 154 -8.00 0.25 12.57
C ALA A 154 -7.77 0.33 14.09
N ASP A 155 -8.13 1.46 14.71
CA ASP A 155 -8.04 1.66 16.16
C ASP A 155 -8.92 0.63 16.93
N SER A 156 -10.11 0.33 16.42
CA SER A 156 -11.02 -0.67 17.01
C SER A 156 -10.46 -2.10 17.00
N LEU A 157 -9.53 -2.40 16.09
CA LEU A 157 -8.79 -3.67 16.05
C LEU A 157 -7.61 -3.71 17.01
N GLY A 158 -7.27 -2.59 17.68
CA GLY A 158 -6.12 -2.46 18.56
C GLY A 158 -4.79 -2.29 17.83
N ILE A 159 -4.81 -1.81 16.61
CA ILE A 159 -3.60 -1.51 15.84
C ILE A 159 -3.10 -0.14 16.33
N GLU A 160 -1.98 -0.13 17.08
CA GLU A 160 -1.45 1.10 17.68
C GLU A 160 -0.39 1.77 16.79
N ASP A 161 0.35 0.99 16.01
CA ASP A 161 1.48 1.46 15.19
C ASP A 161 1.15 1.39 13.70
N TYR A 162 0.49 2.41 13.16
CA TYR A 162 0.34 2.57 11.72
C TYR A 162 0.66 4.00 11.27
N PHE A 163 1.14 4.12 10.03
CA PHE A 163 1.37 5.42 9.43
C PHE A 163 0.06 5.94 8.82
N TRP A 164 -0.30 7.16 9.16
CA TRP A 164 -1.43 7.88 8.61
C TRP A 164 -0.99 9.27 8.14
N GLN A 165 -1.81 9.91 7.31
CA GLN A 165 -1.44 11.18 6.72
C GLN A 165 -2.39 12.29 7.17
N GLU A 166 -1.83 13.36 7.77
CA GLU A 166 -2.55 14.61 8.00
C GLU A 166 -2.62 15.42 6.71
N GLY A 167 -3.85 15.66 6.23
CA GLY A 167 -4.10 16.63 5.15
C GLY A 167 -4.05 16.04 3.75
N GLY A 168 -4.98 16.53 2.97
CA GLY A 168 -5.39 16.06 1.66
C GLY A 168 -4.32 15.86 0.60
N ALA A 169 -4.83 15.62 -0.62
CA ALA A 169 -4.11 15.22 -1.83
C ALA A 169 -2.69 15.77 -1.97
N ILE A 170 -1.77 14.89 -2.36
CA ILE A 170 -0.45 15.30 -2.85
C ILE A 170 -0.65 16.32 -3.98
N ASP A 171 0.16 17.36 -3.94
CA ASP A 171 0.27 18.33 -5.04
C ASP A 171 0.47 17.57 -6.35
N GLU A 172 -0.23 17.94 -7.42
CA GLU A 172 -0.17 17.28 -8.74
C GLU A 172 1.27 17.09 -9.26
N SER A 173 2.24 17.83 -8.69
CA SER A 173 3.67 17.76 -9.01
C SER A 173 4.32 16.39 -8.75
N PHE A 174 3.71 15.49 -7.99
CA PHE A 174 4.22 14.14 -7.71
C PHE A 174 3.64 13.05 -8.62
N ILE A 175 2.65 13.39 -9.46
CA ILE A 175 2.12 12.48 -10.46
C ILE A 175 2.82 12.82 -11.78
N PRO A 176 3.72 11.96 -12.30
CA PRO A 176 4.34 12.23 -13.58
C PRO A 176 3.26 12.26 -14.67
N ALA A 177 3.33 13.26 -15.54
CA ALA A 177 2.50 13.27 -16.74
C ALA A 177 2.84 12.00 -17.55
N PHE A 178 1.85 11.13 -17.75
CA PHE A 178 2.00 9.95 -18.60
C PHE A 178 1.87 10.34 -20.09
N ASP A 179 2.71 11.27 -20.53
CA ASP A 179 2.74 11.81 -21.89
C ASP A 179 3.82 11.16 -22.77
N PHE A 180 4.45 10.08 -22.27
CA PHE A 180 5.57 9.37 -22.92
C PHE A 180 6.81 10.23 -23.15
N THR A 181 6.91 11.42 -22.57
CA THR A 181 8.14 12.22 -22.60
C THR A 181 9.10 11.70 -21.53
N GLY A 182 10.17 11.08 -21.96
CA GLY A 182 11.21 10.56 -21.04
C GLY A 182 11.45 9.05 -21.12
N VAL A 183 10.96 8.40 -22.18
CA VAL A 183 11.34 7.02 -22.53
C VAL A 183 12.33 7.07 -23.70
#